data_48505eee931e5b02fe95158f852156fb
#
_entry.id   48505eee931e5b02fe95158f852156fb
#
_cell.length_a   1.000
_cell.length_b   1.000
_cell.length_c   1.000
_cell.angle_alpha   90.00
_cell.angle_beta   90.00
_cell.angle_gamma   90.00
#
_symmetry.space_group_name_H-M   'P 1'
#
loop_
_entity.id
_entity.type
_entity.pdbx_description
1 polymer ?
#
loop_
_entity_poly.entity_id
_entity_poly.type
_entity_poly.pdbx_seq_one_letter_code
_entity_poly.pdbx_strand_id
1 'polypeptide(L)'
;MYPDKDVIHQFLSLLTEPWKECSPKGQLDLRFLANGKSASTAQFSDDQLMDATDHIVQLNINKLNAYVCINPVAEKPLKAGKGAKDEDILRAHFAFADCDEPGSAERLKSSALPHDFSVVTGTRPHLRCHYYWQFDQPLQNLAKWSVIQAGFAKAYGSDSCVK
;
A
#
# COMPACT_ATOMS: atom_id res chain seq x y z
N MET A 1 -18.77 11.51 -2.01
CA MET A 1 -18.75 10.09 -2.41
C MET A 1 -18.36 9.32 -1.15
N TYR A 2 -19.09 8.30 -0.78
CA TYR A 2 -18.74 7.44 0.33
C TYR A 2 -17.75 6.37 -0.16
N PRO A 3 -16.77 5.96 0.67
CA PRO A 3 -15.85 4.89 0.30
C PRO A 3 -16.64 3.58 0.11
N ASP A 4 -16.29 2.84 -0.93
CA ASP A 4 -16.86 1.52 -1.21
C ASP A 4 -16.21 0.48 -0.31
N LYS A 5 -16.98 -0.05 0.64
CA LYS A 5 -16.51 -1.00 1.65
C LYS A 5 -16.01 -2.30 1.03
N ASP A 6 -16.70 -2.80 0.00
CA ASP A 6 -16.35 -4.07 -0.64
C ASP A 6 -15.04 -3.94 -1.43
N VAL A 7 -14.84 -2.81 -2.12
CA VAL A 7 -13.59 -2.52 -2.83
C VAL A 7 -12.41 -2.41 -1.85
N ILE A 8 -12.61 -1.73 -0.70
CA ILE A 8 -11.56 -1.62 0.32
C ILE A 8 -11.21 -3.01 0.86
N HIS A 9 -12.21 -3.81 1.23
CA HIS A 9 -12.00 -5.16 1.76
C HIS A 9 -11.28 -6.06 0.74
N GLN A 10 -11.69 -6.01 -0.53
CA GLN A 10 -11.03 -6.74 -1.61
C GLN A 10 -9.56 -6.34 -1.76
N PHE A 11 -9.25 -5.05 -1.74
CA PHE A 11 -7.88 -4.55 -1.82
C PHE A 11 -7.03 -5.04 -0.65
N LEU A 12 -7.52 -4.92 0.58
CA LEU A 12 -6.80 -5.41 1.77
C LEU A 12 -6.59 -6.93 1.71
N SER A 13 -7.58 -7.68 1.23
CA SER A 13 -7.46 -9.13 1.05
C SER A 13 -6.38 -9.50 0.04
N LEU A 14 -6.30 -8.81 -1.10
CA LEU A 14 -5.23 -9.02 -2.10
C LEU A 14 -3.84 -8.75 -1.52
N LEU A 15 -3.69 -7.71 -0.70
CA LEU A 15 -2.41 -7.40 -0.06
C LEU A 15 -1.99 -8.44 0.97
N THR A 16 -2.92 -8.97 1.74
CA THR A 16 -2.61 -9.84 2.89
C THR A 16 -2.58 -11.32 2.55
N GLU A 17 -3.18 -11.74 1.43
CA GLU A 17 -3.23 -13.15 1.01
C GLU A 17 -1.84 -13.82 1.02
N PRO A 18 -0.77 -13.20 0.44
CA PRO A 18 0.56 -13.80 0.45
C PRO A 18 1.21 -13.90 1.83
N TRP A 19 0.64 -13.25 2.86
CA TRP A 19 1.23 -13.23 4.21
C TRP A 19 0.75 -14.39 5.09
N LYS A 20 -0.40 -14.98 4.77
CA LYS A 20 -1.13 -15.94 5.61
C LYS A 20 -0.28 -17.14 6.02
N GLU A 21 0.54 -17.64 5.09
CA GLU A 21 1.40 -18.80 5.31
C GLU A 21 2.81 -18.44 5.83
N CYS A 22 3.04 -17.15 6.10
CA CYS A 22 4.36 -16.68 6.49
C CYS A 22 4.57 -16.67 8.01
N SER A 23 5.82 -16.93 8.44
CA SER A 23 6.25 -16.78 9.83
C SER A 23 7.49 -15.87 9.90
N PRO A 24 7.54 -14.93 10.86
CA PRO A 24 6.46 -14.52 11.74
C PRO A 24 5.29 -13.89 10.98
N LYS A 25 4.08 -13.94 11.53
CA LYS A 25 2.93 -13.23 10.98
C LYS A 25 3.17 -11.73 11.02
N GLY A 26 2.74 -11.04 9.96
CA GLY A 26 2.83 -9.60 9.89
C GLY A 26 1.52 -8.91 10.24
N GLN A 27 1.61 -7.60 10.43
CA GLN A 27 0.45 -6.73 10.63
C GLN A 27 0.27 -5.82 9.43
N LEU A 28 -0.97 -5.53 9.10
CA LEU A 28 -1.37 -4.47 8.20
C LEU A 28 -1.22 -3.13 8.93
N ASP A 29 -0.34 -2.25 8.49
CA ASP A 29 -0.16 -0.92 9.09
C ASP A 29 -0.92 0.12 8.28
N LEU A 30 -1.86 0.79 8.94
CA LEU A 30 -2.67 1.86 8.38
C LEU A 30 -2.25 3.20 8.98
N ARG A 31 -2.11 4.19 8.11
CA ARG A 31 -1.84 5.57 8.50
C ARG A 31 -2.93 6.48 7.95
N PHE A 32 -3.45 7.34 8.80
CA PHE A 32 -4.51 8.29 8.43
C PHE A 32 -3.99 9.72 8.53
N LEU A 33 -4.16 10.49 7.47
CA LEU A 33 -3.66 11.84 7.36
C LEU A 33 -4.82 12.84 7.23
N ALA A 34 -4.72 13.93 7.99
CA ALA A 34 -5.56 15.12 7.85
C ALA A 34 -4.69 16.26 7.29
N ASN A 35 -5.04 16.84 6.16
CA ASN A 35 -4.28 17.93 5.53
C ASN A 35 -2.78 17.62 5.41
N GLY A 36 -2.42 16.41 5.02
CA GLY A 36 -1.04 15.94 4.87
C GLY A 36 -0.28 15.67 6.18
N LYS A 37 -0.93 15.81 7.33
CA LYS A 37 -0.33 15.52 8.65
C LYS A 37 -0.90 14.22 9.21
N SER A 38 -0.03 13.39 9.79
CA SER A 38 -0.47 12.15 10.46
C SER A 38 -1.39 12.47 11.63
N ALA A 39 -2.61 11.94 11.58
CA ALA A 39 -3.64 12.15 12.60
C ALA A 39 -3.88 10.87 13.42
N SER A 40 -3.80 9.69 12.80
CA SER A 40 -4.02 8.41 13.45
C SER A 40 -3.23 7.30 12.75
N THR A 41 -2.98 6.22 13.48
CA THR A 41 -2.38 4.98 12.97
C THR A 41 -3.07 3.79 13.63
N ALA A 42 -3.18 2.67 12.91
CA ALA A 42 -3.74 1.43 13.41
C ALA A 42 -3.02 0.23 12.78
N GLN A 43 -2.96 -0.88 13.52
CA GLN A 43 -2.45 -2.15 13.01
C GLN A 43 -3.54 -3.22 13.17
N PHE A 44 -3.62 -4.11 12.18
CA PHE A 44 -4.58 -5.21 12.14
C PHE A 44 -3.87 -6.47 11.65
N SER A 45 -4.22 -7.61 12.21
CA SER A 45 -3.81 -8.91 11.70
C SER A 45 -4.62 -9.31 10.45
N ASP A 46 -4.17 -10.35 9.75
CA ASP A 46 -4.82 -10.86 8.53
C ASP A 46 -6.23 -11.43 8.75
N ASP A 47 -6.58 -11.77 9.98
CA ASP A 47 -7.94 -12.19 10.38
C ASP A 47 -8.86 -11.03 10.80
N GLN A 48 -8.33 -9.81 10.89
CA GLN A 48 -9.07 -8.59 11.27
C GLN A 48 -9.39 -7.66 10.08
N LEU A 49 -9.42 -8.17 8.85
CA LEU A 49 -9.59 -7.34 7.65
C LEU A 49 -10.93 -6.60 7.60
N MET A 50 -11.99 -7.19 8.19
CA MET A 50 -13.28 -6.52 8.27
C MET A 50 -13.21 -5.32 9.22
N ASP A 51 -12.56 -5.48 10.37
CA ASP A 51 -12.35 -4.39 11.33
C ASP A 51 -11.49 -3.28 10.73
N ALA A 52 -10.41 -3.65 10.00
CA ALA A 52 -9.58 -2.71 9.26
C ALA A 52 -10.39 -1.92 8.22
N THR A 53 -11.25 -2.61 7.47
CA THR A 53 -12.14 -2.01 6.48
C THR A 53 -13.10 -1.01 7.11
N ASP A 54 -13.75 -1.39 8.20
CA ASP A 54 -14.69 -0.52 8.93
C ASP A 54 -13.97 0.68 9.51
N HIS A 55 -12.76 0.51 10.02
CA HIS A 55 -11.93 1.59 10.52
C HIS A 55 -11.56 2.60 9.43
N ILE A 56 -11.16 2.11 8.23
CA ILE A 56 -10.89 2.97 7.07
C ILE A 56 -12.13 3.77 6.68
N VAL A 57 -13.29 3.12 6.55
CA VAL A 57 -14.55 3.78 6.18
C VAL A 57 -14.91 4.87 7.19
N GLN A 58 -14.87 4.56 8.46
CA GLN A 58 -15.16 5.50 9.55
C GLN A 58 -14.29 6.75 9.50
N LEU A 59 -12.97 6.58 9.36
CA LEU A 59 -12.04 7.70 9.35
C LEU A 59 -12.10 8.49 8.04
N ASN A 60 -12.36 7.81 6.90
CA ASN A 60 -12.51 8.49 5.62
C ASN A 60 -13.78 9.36 5.56
N ILE A 61 -14.90 8.91 6.14
CA ILE A 61 -16.10 9.73 6.32
C ILE A 61 -15.78 11.01 7.09
N ASN A 62 -14.85 10.94 8.05
CA ASN A 62 -14.34 12.09 8.80
C ASN A 62 -13.22 12.86 8.07
N LYS A 63 -13.10 12.68 6.74
CA LYS A 63 -12.16 13.39 5.85
C LYS A 63 -10.68 13.10 6.11
N LEU A 64 -10.36 11.95 6.68
CA LEU A 64 -9.00 11.46 6.80
C LEU A 64 -8.66 10.59 5.57
N ASN A 65 -7.52 10.86 4.94
CA ASN A 65 -7.01 10.00 3.88
C ASN A 65 -6.34 8.78 4.50
N ALA A 66 -6.74 7.58 4.07
CA ALA A 66 -6.13 6.32 4.51
C ALA A 66 -4.97 5.95 3.59
N TYR A 67 -3.85 5.57 4.20
CA TYR A 67 -2.67 5.02 3.56
C TYR A 67 -2.36 3.66 4.18
N VAL A 68 -1.94 2.72 3.36
CA VAL A 68 -1.61 1.36 3.78
C VAL A 68 -0.15 1.06 3.48
N CYS A 69 0.55 0.43 4.42
CA CYS A 69 1.83 -0.20 4.12
C CYS A 69 1.56 -1.47 3.31
N ILE A 70 2.14 -1.57 2.11
CA ILE A 70 1.88 -2.69 1.19
C ILE A 70 2.58 -3.99 1.58
N ASN A 71 3.51 -3.93 2.51
CA ASN A 71 4.25 -5.08 3.01
C ASN A 71 4.00 -5.26 4.50
N PRO A 72 4.04 -6.51 5.00
CA PRO A 72 3.75 -6.80 6.41
C PRO A 72 4.78 -6.18 7.34
N VAL A 73 4.30 -5.57 8.41
CA VAL A 73 5.14 -5.01 9.46
C VAL A 73 5.12 -5.87 10.71
N ALA A 74 6.15 -5.74 11.55
CA ALA A 74 6.17 -6.36 12.86
C ALA A 74 5.09 -5.77 13.75
N GLU A 75 4.43 -6.63 14.54
CA GLU A 75 3.52 -6.17 15.59
C GLU A 75 4.30 -5.35 16.63
N LYS A 76 3.82 -4.16 16.90
CA LYS A 76 4.41 -3.29 17.93
C LYS A 76 3.37 -2.33 18.53
N PRO A 77 3.60 -1.87 19.75
CA PRO A 77 2.78 -0.80 20.33
C PRO A 77 2.90 0.47 19.48
N LEU A 78 1.79 0.93 18.91
CA LEU A 78 1.75 2.16 18.13
C LEU A 78 1.79 3.37 19.07
N LYS A 79 2.67 4.31 18.76
CA LYS A 79 2.61 5.66 19.35
C LYS A 79 1.64 6.49 18.53
N ALA A 80 0.78 7.26 19.19
CA ALA A 80 -0.20 8.12 18.52
C ALA A 80 0.42 8.90 17.35
N GLY A 81 -0.16 8.78 16.17
CA GLY A 81 0.28 9.45 14.95
C GLY A 81 1.61 8.96 14.34
N LYS A 82 2.19 7.85 14.83
CA LYS A 82 3.42 7.27 14.29
C LYS A 82 3.13 5.86 13.77
N GLY A 83 3.08 5.70 12.46
CA GLY A 83 3.02 4.39 11.81
C GLY A 83 4.34 3.62 11.86
N ALA A 84 4.34 2.46 11.23
CA ALA A 84 5.54 1.64 11.06
C ALA A 84 6.63 2.41 10.30
N LYS A 85 7.87 2.05 10.56
CA LYS A 85 9.05 2.54 9.85
C LYS A 85 9.61 1.45 8.95
N ASP A 86 10.58 1.78 8.09
CA ASP A 86 11.23 0.83 7.20
C ASP A 86 11.84 -0.36 7.98
N GLU A 87 12.40 -0.11 9.17
CA GLU A 87 12.97 -1.13 10.06
C GLU A 87 11.94 -2.11 10.65
N ASP A 88 10.65 -1.77 10.57
CA ASP A 88 9.55 -2.60 11.07
C ASP A 88 9.01 -3.55 10.00
N ILE A 89 9.37 -3.34 8.72
CA ILE A 89 8.94 -4.20 7.62
C ILE A 89 9.62 -5.56 7.74
N LEU A 90 8.82 -6.62 7.81
CA LEU A 90 9.34 -7.98 7.99
C LEU A 90 9.96 -8.56 6.71
N ARG A 91 9.35 -8.26 5.57
CA ARG A 91 9.73 -8.76 4.24
C ARG A 91 8.90 -8.03 3.19
N ALA A 92 9.33 -8.04 1.94
CA ALA A 92 8.56 -7.47 0.85
C ALA A 92 7.90 -8.58 0.02
N HIS A 93 6.55 -8.54 -0.06
CA HIS A 93 5.74 -9.40 -0.92
C HIS A 93 5.41 -8.72 -2.24
N PHE A 94 5.40 -7.39 -2.26
CA PHE A 94 5.04 -6.59 -3.42
C PHE A 94 6.10 -5.54 -3.72
N ALA A 95 6.27 -5.28 -5.03
CA ALA A 95 6.71 -3.99 -5.53
C ALA A 95 5.48 -3.21 -6.01
N PHE A 96 5.57 -1.89 -6.08
CA PHE A 96 4.49 -1.07 -6.61
C PHE A 96 5.01 0.20 -7.29
N ALA A 97 4.16 0.79 -8.12
CA ALA A 97 4.41 2.08 -8.74
C ALA A 97 3.23 3.01 -8.48
N ASP A 98 3.52 4.18 -7.93
CA ASP A 98 2.56 5.26 -7.74
C ASP A 98 2.64 6.21 -8.94
N CYS A 99 1.64 6.14 -9.81
CA CYS A 99 1.57 6.87 -11.07
C CYS A 99 0.63 8.07 -10.93
N ASP A 100 1.09 9.12 -10.28
CA ASP A 100 0.33 10.35 -10.05
C ASP A 100 0.63 11.46 -11.08
N GLU A 101 1.75 11.38 -11.81
CA GLU A 101 2.11 12.35 -12.84
C GLU A 101 1.32 12.15 -14.15
N PRO A 102 1.02 13.23 -14.90
CA PRO A 102 0.32 13.12 -16.17
C PRO A 102 1.00 12.14 -17.14
N GLY A 103 0.25 11.16 -17.64
CA GLY A 103 0.71 10.15 -18.58
C GLY A 103 1.54 9.01 -17.97
N SER A 104 1.85 9.02 -16.66
CA SER A 104 2.61 7.93 -16.02
C SER A 104 1.82 6.63 -16.00
N ALA A 105 0.53 6.68 -15.66
CA ALA A 105 -0.34 5.52 -15.64
C ALA A 105 -0.49 4.89 -17.05
N GLU A 106 -0.64 5.70 -18.08
CA GLU A 106 -0.74 5.25 -19.46
C GLU A 106 0.58 4.62 -19.96
N ARG A 107 1.73 5.22 -19.62
CA ARG A 107 3.04 4.64 -19.96
C ARG A 107 3.22 3.27 -19.34
N LEU A 108 2.85 3.11 -18.07
CA LEU A 108 2.97 1.83 -17.38
C LEU A 108 1.99 0.80 -17.95
N LYS A 109 0.73 1.18 -18.21
CA LYS A 109 -0.28 0.32 -18.83
C LYS A 109 0.15 -0.20 -20.20
N SER A 110 0.89 0.59 -20.96
CA SER A 110 1.42 0.21 -22.28
C SER A 110 2.75 -0.55 -22.22
N SER A 111 3.33 -0.71 -21.02
CA SER A 111 4.58 -1.46 -20.86
C SER A 111 4.37 -2.97 -21.06
N ALA A 112 5.46 -3.66 -21.41
CA ALA A 112 5.45 -5.12 -21.57
C ALA A 112 5.49 -5.87 -20.21
N LEU A 113 5.57 -5.16 -19.08
CA LEU A 113 5.61 -5.77 -17.75
C LEU A 113 4.18 -5.91 -17.21
N PRO A 114 3.60 -7.12 -17.20
CA PRO A 114 2.29 -7.33 -16.63
C PRO A 114 2.33 -7.06 -15.11
N HIS A 115 1.27 -6.48 -14.58
CA HIS A 115 1.06 -6.29 -13.14
C HIS A 115 -0.03 -7.24 -12.66
N ASP A 116 -0.01 -7.57 -11.37
CA ASP A 116 -0.99 -8.49 -10.78
C ASP A 116 -2.33 -7.80 -10.56
N PHE A 117 -2.31 -6.58 -10.02
CA PHE A 117 -3.51 -5.75 -9.88
C PHE A 117 -3.16 -4.27 -9.85
N SER A 118 -4.18 -3.44 -9.99
CA SER A 118 -4.05 -1.98 -9.92
C SER A 118 -5.21 -1.33 -9.19
N VAL A 119 -4.95 -0.17 -8.62
CA VAL A 119 -5.95 0.66 -7.93
C VAL A 119 -5.98 2.03 -8.56
N VAL A 120 -7.14 2.42 -9.11
CA VAL A 120 -7.35 3.78 -9.62
C VAL A 120 -7.58 4.71 -8.44
N THR A 121 -6.65 5.65 -8.22
CA THR A 121 -6.71 6.64 -7.13
C THR A 121 -7.37 7.95 -7.57
N GLY A 122 -7.47 8.20 -8.87
CA GLY A 122 -8.18 9.36 -9.41
C GLY A 122 -8.20 9.38 -10.94
N THR A 123 -9.18 10.10 -11.49
CA THR A 123 -9.38 10.23 -12.94
C THR A 123 -9.33 11.67 -13.43
N ARG A 124 -9.24 12.65 -12.53
CA ARG A 124 -9.18 14.09 -12.84
C ARG A 124 -8.02 14.73 -12.09
N PRO A 125 -7.25 15.64 -12.70
CA PRO A 125 -7.33 16.10 -14.12
C PRO A 125 -6.86 15.04 -15.13
N HIS A 126 -6.15 13.98 -14.69
CA HIS A 126 -5.67 12.83 -15.47
C HIS A 126 -5.82 11.54 -14.66
N LEU A 127 -5.60 10.40 -15.30
CA LEU A 127 -5.61 9.10 -14.65
C LEU A 127 -4.44 9.00 -13.66
N ARG A 128 -4.76 8.62 -12.42
CA ARG A 128 -3.79 8.29 -11.37
C ARG A 128 -4.05 6.88 -10.91
N CYS A 129 -3.01 6.09 -10.75
CA CYS A 129 -3.14 4.67 -10.49
C CYS A 129 -1.93 4.13 -9.75
N HIS A 130 -2.17 3.24 -8.80
CA HIS A 130 -1.13 2.40 -8.22
C HIS A 130 -1.15 1.04 -8.91
N TYR A 131 0.00 0.55 -9.31
CA TYR A 131 0.20 -0.77 -9.91
C TYR A 131 1.03 -1.63 -8.98
N TYR A 132 0.68 -2.91 -8.85
CA TYR A 132 1.27 -3.84 -7.90
C TYR A 132 1.79 -5.09 -8.60
N TRP A 133 2.97 -5.54 -8.17
CA TRP A 133 3.62 -6.78 -8.60
C TRP A 133 3.91 -7.63 -7.39
N GLN A 134 3.30 -8.80 -7.30
CA GLN A 134 3.59 -9.78 -6.28
C GLN A 134 4.87 -10.53 -6.63
N PHE A 135 5.76 -10.72 -5.67
CA PHE A 135 6.92 -11.58 -5.85
C PHE A 135 6.54 -13.04 -5.68
N ASP A 136 7.07 -13.94 -6.51
CA ASP A 136 6.89 -15.40 -6.36
C ASP A 136 7.37 -15.90 -5.01
N GLN A 137 8.42 -15.25 -4.45
CA GLN A 137 8.90 -15.47 -3.11
C GLN A 137 9.16 -14.13 -2.42
N PRO A 138 8.79 -13.98 -1.14
CA PRO A 138 8.99 -12.74 -0.43
C PRO A 138 10.47 -12.39 -0.30
N LEU A 139 10.82 -11.14 -0.56
CA LEU A 139 12.18 -10.64 -0.40
C LEU A 139 12.47 -10.33 1.08
N GLN A 140 13.43 -11.06 1.64
CA GLN A 140 13.94 -10.80 3.00
C GLN A 140 14.92 -9.61 3.01
N ASN A 141 15.61 -9.39 1.90
CA ASN A 141 16.57 -8.28 1.77
C ASN A 141 15.85 -7.02 1.26
N LEU A 142 15.47 -6.15 2.20
CA LEU A 142 14.77 -4.91 1.88
C LEU A 142 15.62 -3.90 1.11
N ALA A 143 16.96 -3.97 1.21
CA ALA A 143 17.82 -3.14 0.35
C ALA A 143 17.66 -3.50 -1.13
N LYS A 144 17.47 -4.80 -1.43
CA LYS A 144 17.16 -5.25 -2.79
C LYS A 144 15.78 -4.75 -3.25
N TRP A 145 14.79 -4.77 -2.36
CA TRP A 145 13.47 -4.20 -2.65
C TRP A 145 13.56 -2.71 -2.99
N SER A 146 14.32 -1.93 -2.23
CA SER A 146 14.52 -0.49 -2.50
C SER A 146 15.15 -0.23 -3.87
N VAL A 147 16.06 -1.09 -4.34
CA VAL A 147 16.65 -0.99 -5.69
C VAL A 147 15.58 -1.25 -6.76
N ILE A 148 14.71 -2.24 -6.56
CA ILE A 148 13.58 -2.53 -7.47
C ILE A 148 12.64 -1.33 -7.54
N GLN A 149 12.25 -0.76 -6.40
CA GLN A 149 11.38 0.41 -6.34
C GLN A 149 11.99 1.62 -7.06
N ALA A 150 13.28 1.89 -6.87
CA ALA A 150 13.99 2.94 -7.59
C ALA A 150 14.02 2.67 -9.10
N GLY A 151 14.10 1.41 -9.52
CA GLY A 151 14.00 0.97 -10.91
C GLY A 151 12.65 1.32 -11.53
N PHE A 152 11.54 1.03 -10.83
CA PHE A 152 10.19 1.40 -11.26
C PHE A 152 10.01 2.92 -11.38
N ALA A 153 10.44 3.66 -10.36
CA ALA A 153 10.37 5.12 -10.38
C ALA A 153 11.07 5.70 -11.62
N LYS A 154 12.27 5.20 -11.91
CA LYS A 154 13.05 5.63 -13.08
C LYS A 154 12.44 5.22 -14.43
N ALA A 155 11.93 3.99 -14.52
CA ALA A 155 11.40 3.43 -15.77
C ALA A 155 10.06 4.04 -16.16
N TYR A 156 9.18 4.28 -15.20
CA TYR A 156 7.78 4.65 -15.44
C TYR A 156 7.44 6.08 -15.02
N GLY A 157 8.37 6.79 -14.38
CA GLY A 157 8.11 8.12 -13.82
C GLY A 157 7.11 8.08 -12.68
N SER A 158 7.15 7.02 -11.88
CA SER A 158 6.38 6.93 -10.64
C SER A 158 7.07 7.70 -9.51
N ASP A 159 6.33 7.95 -8.41
CA ASP A 159 6.90 8.67 -7.28
C ASP A 159 8.10 7.90 -6.69
N SER A 160 9.24 8.59 -6.60
CA SER A 160 10.48 8.04 -6.03
C SER A 160 10.51 8.08 -4.50
N CYS A 161 9.60 8.82 -3.87
CA CYS A 161 9.47 8.93 -2.41
C CYS A 161 8.77 7.74 -1.77
N VAL A 162 8.27 6.83 -2.59
CA VAL A 162 7.66 5.60 -2.14
C VAL A 162 8.76 4.61 -1.78
N LYS A 163 9.12 4.57 -0.52
CA LYS A 163 10.11 3.66 0.06
C LYS A 163 9.44 2.70 1.02
#